data_92819bdcee99bfd29b5c0633782660ca
#
_entry.id   92819bdcee99bfd29b5c0633782660ca
#
_cell.length_a   1.000
_cell.length_b   1.000
_cell.length_c   1.000
_cell.angle_alpha   90.00
_cell.angle_beta   90.00
_cell.angle_gamma   90.00
#
_symmetry.space_group_name_H-M   'P 1'
#
loop_
_entity.id
_entity.type
_entity.pdbx_description
1 polymer ?
#
loop_
_entity_poly.entity_id
_entity_poly.type
_entity_poly.pdbx_seq_one_letter_code
_entity_poly.pdbx_strand_id
1 'polypeptide(L)'
;MPSKNMLRKGERRRSVRAEYRATRGVEAEPAVVVPLLDLDEDTEMEDGVRSFAADAAAAGMRLDVYLAQAIPEISRARVQMLVEAGQVRVDGAAAKGKQKMRGGEAIEIEGEPHPAPLHATPEDIPLDILYEDKYLAVVNKPAGMMVHAGAGATDDSRNRGTLVNALLHHMGKLSEAGGELRPGIVHRLDKQTSGAIVVAKDDATHRKLGEMFATRRVTKTYIALLHGTLKQDAVTVNLPIARDLVRRTRMTTRRADGRNAVSHFSVVERMATRYGAFTLVEVRIETGRTHQIRVHAQSLGHPVVGDTLYGAPRVMRAVRREADSSATLRNDKQKNRNDKKETTDEKSVGLERNFLHAAHLEFAHPHTGKAVAVDAPLPRELEEFLALLRTASVRVG
;
A
#
# COMPACT_ATOMS: atom_id res chain seq x y z
N MET A 1 -44.69 -17.69 -56.71
CA MET A 1 -45.78 -17.55 -55.74
C MET A 1 -45.23 -18.00 -54.39
N PRO A 2 -45.49 -17.27 -53.28
CA PRO A 2 -44.51 -16.36 -52.69
C PRO A 2 -44.09 -16.79 -51.28
N SER A 3 -42.87 -16.37 -50.95
CA SER A 3 -42.23 -16.45 -49.66
C SER A 3 -42.89 -15.59 -48.57
N LYS A 4 -42.93 -16.08 -47.36
CA LYS A 4 -43.29 -15.30 -46.16
C LYS A 4 -42.07 -14.93 -45.33
N ASN A 5 -41.92 -13.62 -45.18
CA ASN A 5 -41.22 -12.84 -44.18
C ASN A 5 -40.91 -13.53 -42.86
N MET A 6 -39.63 -13.46 -42.46
CA MET A 6 -39.16 -13.64 -41.12
C MET A 6 -38.44 -12.33 -40.68
N LEU A 7 -39.18 -11.50 -39.96
CA LEU A 7 -38.71 -10.24 -39.41
C LEU A 7 -37.70 -10.49 -38.27
N ARG A 8 -36.53 -9.87 -38.40
CA ARG A 8 -35.43 -9.88 -37.42
C ARG A 8 -35.84 -9.12 -36.16
N LYS A 9 -35.86 -9.80 -35.02
CA LYS A 9 -35.80 -9.21 -33.68
C LYS A 9 -34.35 -8.84 -33.39
N GLY A 10 -33.98 -7.58 -33.47
CA GLY A 10 -32.60 -7.17 -33.15
C GLY A 10 -32.32 -5.67 -33.05
N GLU A 11 -33.25 -4.79 -33.38
CA GLU A 11 -32.94 -3.36 -33.53
C GLU A 11 -33.70 -2.39 -32.61
N ARG A 12 -34.10 -2.78 -31.42
CA ARG A 12 -34.81 -1.85 -30.50
C ARG A 12 -34.13 -1.71 -29.13
N ARG A 13 -32.79 -1.75 -29.03
CA ARG A 13 -32.12 -1.46 -27.75
C ARG A 13 -30.94 -0.49 -27.85
N ARG A 14 -30.80 0.30 -28.92
CA ARG A 14 -29.71 1.27 -29.07
C ARG A 14 -30.11 2.75 -29.06
N SER A 15 -31.37 3.14 -28.92
CA SER A 15 -31.78 4.55 -29.01
C SER A 15 -32.10 5.24 -27.70
N VAL A 16 -32.08 4.56 -26.54
CA VAL A 16 -32.47 5.20 -25.26
C VAL A 16 -31.27 5.70 -24.43
N ARG A 17 -30.03 5.47 -24.91
CA ARG A 17 -28.82 5.92 -24.19
C ARG A 17 -28.13 7.14 -24.78
N ALA A 18 -28.60 7.68 -25.89
CA ALA A 18 -28.04 8.86 -26.55
C ALA A 18 -28.75 10.17 -26.20
N GLU A 19 -29.98 10.13 -25.68
CA GLU A 19 -30.76 11.37 -25.39
C GLU A 19 -30.61 11.90 -23.96
N TYR A 20 -29.91 11.21 -23.06
CA TYR A 20 -29.74 11.67 -21.66
C TYR A 20 -28.43 12.44 -21.41
N ARG A 21 -27.74 12.87 -22.47
CA ARG A 21 -26.47 13.58 -22.38
C ARG A 21 -26.46 15.02 -22.88
N ALA A 22 -27.63 15.57 -23.23
CA ALA A 22 -27.73 16.89 -23.85
C ALA A 22 -28.47 17.96 -23.04
N THR A 23 -28.74 17.77 -21.74
CA THR A 23 -29.36 18.83 -20.92
C THR A 23 -28.77 18.82 -19.51
N ARG A 24 -27.60 19.34 -19.37
CA ARG A 24 -27.06 20.11 -18.24
C ARG A 24 -25.73 20.72 -18.71
N GLY A 25 -25.86 21.75 -19.52
CA GLY A 25 -24.86 22.81 -19.59
C GLY A 25 -24.91 23.53 -18.23
N VAL A 26 -24.13 23.05 -17.26
CA VAL A 26 -23.67 23.90 -16.18
C VAL A 26 -22.62 24.76 -16.86
N GLU A 27 -22.97 26.00 -17.19
CA GLU A 27 -22.00 27.06 -17.43
C GLU A 27 -21.06 27.03 -16.23
N ALA A 28 -19.82 26.61 -16.45
CA ALA A 28 -18.79 26.72 -15.42
C ALA A 28 -18.67 28.23 -15.16
N GLU A 29 -19.05 28.66 -13.97
CA GLU A 29 -18.69 30.01 -13.53
C GLU A 29 -17.20 30.23 -13.82
N PRO A 30 -16.79 31.39 -14.38
CA PRO A 30 -15.40 31.64 -14.68
C PRO A 30 -14.61 31.44 -13.38
N ALA A 31 -13.56 30.61 -13.45
CA ALA A 31 -12.68 30.41 -12.33
C ALA A 31 -12.20 31.77 -11.83
N VAL A 32 -12.46 32.12 -10.57
CA VAL A 32 -11.98 33.36 -9.97
C VAL A 32 -10.45 33.26 -10.00
N VAL A 33 -9.84 34.11 -10.83
CA VAL A 33 -8.39 34.20 -10.91
C VAL A 33 -7.94 35.05 -9.71
N VAL A 34 -7.36 34.39 -8.74
CA VAL A 34 -6.71 35.05 -7.60
C VAL A 34 -5.34 35.54 -8.10
N PRO A 35 -5.00 36.83 -7.98
CA PRO A 35 -3.66 37.31 -8.27
C PRO A 35 -2.64 36.56 -7.44
N LEU A 36 -1.51 36.22 -8.05
CA LEU A 36 -0.37 35.68 -7.30
C LEU A 36 0.18 36.80 -6.42
N LEU A 37 0.40 36.54 -5.16
CA LEU A 37 1.10 37.47 -4.28
C LEU A 37 2.57 37.48 -4.69
N ASP A 38 3.05 38.70 -5.05
CA ASP A 38 4.48 38.92 -5.22
C ASP A 38 5.10 39.06 -3.83
N LEU A 39 5.66 37.99 -3.34
CA LEU A 39 6.16 37.90 -1.95
C LEU A 39 7.37 38.82 -1.69
N ASP A 40 7.99 39.38 -2.76
CA ASP A 40 9.16 40.24 -2.63
C ASP A 40 8.78 41.72 -2.53
N GLU A 41 7.60 42.15 -3.03
CA GLU A 41 7.18 43.55 -2.99
C GLU A 41 6.12 43.89 -1.94
N ASP A 42 5.19 42.97 -1.62
CA ASP A 42 4.03 43.25 -0.77
C ASP A 42 4.01 42.46 0.57
N THR A 43 5.06 41.70 0.89
CA THR A 43 5.11 40.86 2.08
C THR A 43 6.12 41.41 3.08
N GLU A 44 5.64 41.93 4.18
CA GLU A 44 6.50 42.27 5.32
C GLU A 44 6.93 41.00 6.06
N MET A 45 8.24 40.82 6.18
CA MET A 45 8.86 39.73 6.93
C MET A 45 9.44 40.28 8.19
N GLU A 46 8.76 40.11 9.33
CA GLU A 46 9.26 40.40 10.65
C GLU A 46 9.31 39.10 11.48
N ASP A 47 10.47 38.74 12.01
CA ASP A 47 10.68 37.54 12.85
C ASP A 47 10.14 36.21 12.34
N GLY A 48 10.19 35.99 10.98
CA GLY A 48 9.70 34.74 10.39
C GLY A 48 8.18 34.66 10.21
N VAL A 49 7.48 35.78 10.44
CA VAL A 49 6.05 35.93 10.15
C VAL A 49 5.87 36.66 8.83
N ARG A 50 5.05 36.12 7.96
CA ARG A 50 4.63 36.77 6.69
C ARG A 50 3.29 37.42 6.89
N SER A 51 3.21 38.72 6.66
CA SER A 51 1.98 39.50 6.79
C SER A 51 1.61 40.14 5.46
N PHE A 52 0.37 40.01 5.03
CA PHE A 52 -0.17 40.62 3.81
C PHE A 52 -1.69 40.77 3.91
N ALA A 53 -2.27 41.65 3.08
CA ALA A 53 -3.71 41.81 2.96
C ALA A 53 -4.28 40.84 1.92
N ALA A 54 -5.41 40.22 2.20
CA ALA A 54 -6.10 39.37 1.27
C ALA A 54 -6.68 40.22 0.11
N ASP A 55 -6.53 39.74 -1.12
CA ASP A 55 -7.14 40.38 -2.30
C ASP A 55 -8.69 40.36 -2.19
N ALA A 56 -9.36 41.35 -2.80
CA ALA A 56 -10.81 41.40 -2.85
C ALA A 56 -11.43 40.17 -3.56
N ALA A 57 -10.70 39.52 -4.46
CA ALA A 57 -11.11 38.27 -5.11
C ALA A 57 -11.18 37.08 -4.15
N ALA A 58 -10.61 37.18 -2.94
CA ALA A 58 -10.73 36.17 -1.90
C ALA A 58 -12.15 36.04 -1.34
N ALA A 59 -13.02 37.03 -1.57
CA ALA A 59 -14.37 37.04 -1.00
C ALA A 59 -15.16 35.79 -1.36
N GLY A 60 -15.70 35.11 -0.33
CA GLY A 60 -16.45 33.86 -0.47
C GLY A 60 -15.61 32.59 -0.58
N MET A 61 -14.30 32.70 -0.86
CA MET A 61 -13.40 31.56 -0.90
C MET A 61 -13.09 31.03 0.51
N ARG A 62 -12.69 29.79 0.57
CA ARG A 62 -12.15 29.24 1.82
C ARG A 62 -10.69 29.64 1.98
N LEU A 63 -10.29 29.96 3.21
CA LEU A 63 -8.92 30.36 3.52
C LEU A 63 -7.86 29.37 3.00
N ASP A 64 -8.10 28.05 3.19
CA ASP A 64 -7.14 27.02 2.74
C ASP A 64 -7.03 26.92 1.21
N VAL A 65 -8.06 27.32 0.48
CA VAL A 65 -8.06 27.38 -0.99
C VAL A 65 -7.40 28.67 -1.47
N TYR A 66 -7.76 29.80 -0.87
CA TYR A 66 -7.19 31.09 -1.20
C TYR A 66 -5.67 31.11 -1.03
N LEU A 67 -5.17 30.73 0.16
CA LEU A 67 -3.72 30.74 0.43
C LEU A 67 -2.94 29.80 -0.48
N ALA A 68 -3.50 28.62 -0.83
CA ALA A 68 -2.85 27.70 -1.77
C ALA A 68 -2.87 28.17 -3.24
N GLN A 69 -3.70 29.17 -3.58
CA GLN A 69 -3.72 29.80 -4.90
C GLN A 69 -2.87 31.07 -4.94
N ALA A 70 -2.90 31.85 -3.87
CA ALA A 70 -2.19 33.11 -3.78
C ALA A 70 -0.67 32.93 -3.57
N ILE A 71 -0.28 31.87 -2.86
CA ILE A 71 1.13 31.55 -2.57
C ILE A 71 1.52 30.27 -3.29
N PRO A 72 2.21 30.32 -4.45
CA PRO A 72 2.52 29.16 -5.28
C PRO A 72 3.34 28.08 -4.55
N GLU A 73 4.16 28.47 -3.58
CA GLU A 73 5.05 27.58 -2.83
C GLU A 73 4.30 26.78 -1.77
N ILE A 74 3.06 27.17 -1.40
CA ILE A 74 2.33 26.51 -0.33
C ILE A 74 1.24 25.58 -0.86
N SER A 75 1.26 24.31 -0.42
CA SER A 75 0.17 23.39 -0.77
C SER A 75 -1.02 23.58 0.19
N ARG A 76 -2.24 23.30 -0.32
CA ARG A 76 -3.45 23.33 0.53
C ARG A 76 -3.34 22.45 1.78
N ALA A 77 -2.67 21.30 1.70
CA ALA A 77 -2.42 20.43 2.84
C ALA A 77 -1.51 21.12 3.86
N ARG A 78 -0.49 21.85 3.40
CA ARG A 78 0.40 22.61 4.28
C ARG A 78 -0.35 23.74 4.97
N VAL A 79 -1.19 24.50 4.23
CA VAL A 79 -2.04 25.52 4.86
C VAL A 79 -2.89 24.94 5.99
N GLN A 80 -3.52 23.79 5.77
CA GLN A 80 -4.32 23.13 6.83
C GLN A 80 -3.49 22.78 8.05
N MET A 81 -2.27 22.28 7.87
CA MET A 81 -1.36 22.00 8.98
C MET A 81 -0.96 23.25 9.76
N LEU A 82 -0.61 24.36 9.06
CA LEU A 82 -0.27 25.62 9.70
C LEU A 82 -1.45 26.19 10.49
N VAL A 83 -2.66 26.06 9.96
CA VAL A 83 -3.88 26.48 10.66
C VAL A 83 -4.14 25.61 11.90
N GLU A 84 -3.98 24.27 11.80
CA GLU A 84 -4.13 23.35 12.93
C GLU A 84 -3.07 23.58 14.00
N ALA A 85 -1.86 23.99 13.61
CA ALA A 85 -0.79 24.38 14.52
C ALA A 85 -0.97 25.79 15.13
N GLY A 86 -2.01 26.55 14.73
CA GLY A 86 -2.24 27.92 15.22
C GLY A 86 -1.32 28.96 14.59
N GLN A 87 -0.60 28.61 13.55
CA GLN A 87 0.41 29.44 12.86
C GLN A 87 -0.18 30.34 11.75
N VAL A 88 -1.50 30.36 11.59
CA VAL A 88 -2.18 31.29 10.68
C VAL A 88 -3.18 32.12 11.45
N ARG A 89 -3.09 33.42 11.30
CA ARG A 89 -4.04 34.39 11.86
C ARG A 89 -4.73 35.16 10.74
N VAL A 90 -5.97 35.53 10.98
CA VAL A 90 -6.77 36.40 10.10
C VAL A 90 -7.34 37.50 10.97
N ASP A 91 -7.02 38.76 10.64
CA ASP A 91 -7.35 39.94 11.46
C ASP A 91 -6.91 39.79 12.92
N GLY A 92 -5.71 39.23 13.15
CA GLY A 92 -5.13 38.97 14.45
C GLY A 92 -5.71 37.80 15.22
N ALA A 93 -6.78 37.13 14.73
CA ALA A 93 -7.40 35.98 15.36
C ALA A 93 -6.93 34.66 14.74
N ALA A 94 -6.83 33.58 15.56
CA ALA A 94 -6.48 32.24 15.07
C ALA A 94 -7.43 31.80 13.97
N ALA A 95 -6.88 31.38 12.83
CA ALA A 95 -7.64 31.03 11.63
C ALA A 95 -8.26 29.64 11.74
N LYS A 96 -9.35 29.42 10.96
CA LYS A 96 -9.93 28.10 10.73
C LYS A 96 -9.84 27.75 9.24
N GLY A 97 -9.27 26.61 8.86
CA GLY A 97 -9.03 26.25 7.46
C GLY A 97 -10.27 26.25 6.56
N LYS A 98 -11.46 26.03 7.14
CA LYS A 98 -12.75 26.11 6.42
C LYS A 98 -13.41 27.51 6.49
N GLN A 99 -12.77 28.48 7.11
CA GLN A 99 -13.24 29.85 7.21
C GLN A 99 -13.38 30.44 5.82
N LYS A 100 -14.49 31.16 5.55
CA LYS A 100 -14.68 31.92 4.32
C LYS A 100 -14.09 33.31 4.47
N MET A 101 -13.36 33.72 3.46
CA MET A 101 -12.78 35.06 3.35
C MET A 101 -13.84 36.07 2.94
N ARG A 102 -13.63 37.31 3.33
CA ARG A 102 -14.49 38.48 2.94
C ARG A 102 -13.81 39.32 1.86
N GLY A 103 -12.45 39.21 1.77
CA GLY A 103 -11.59 40.08 0.97
C GLY A 103 -11.13 41.28 1.78
N GLY A 104 -9.83 41.56 1.75
CA GLY A 104 -9.21 42.69 2.47
C GLY A 104 -8.77 42.35 3.90
N GLU A 105 -8.93 41.09 4.39
CA GLU A 105 -8.45 40.71 5.72
C GLU A 105 -6.92 40.73 5.79
N ALA A 106 -6.39 41.14 6.94
CA ALA A 106 -4.98 40.97 7.26
C ALA A 106 -4.69 39.50 7.59
N ILE A 107 -3.76 38.90 6.85
CA ILE A 107 -3.34 37.52 7.07
C ILE A 107 -1.90 37.52 7.54
N GLU A 108 -1.66 36.78 8.62
CA GLU A 108 -0.35 36.49 9.17
C GLU A 108 -0.11 34.99 9.11
N ILE A 109 1.05 34.59 8.56
CA ILE A 109 1.49 33.21 8.49
C ILE A 109 2.86 33.08 9.14
N GLU A 110 2.89 32.34 10.25
CA GLU A 110 4.13 31.97 10.94
C GLU A 110 4.60 30.62 10.39
N GLY A 111 5.88 30.52 9.97
CA GLY A 111 6.51 29.31 9.51
C GLY A 111 6.69 29.22 7.99
N GLU A 112 7.55 28.29 7.60
CA GLU A 112 7.96 28.13 6.21
C GLU A 112 6.85 27.56 5.31
N PRO A 113 6.70 28.05 4.07
CA PRO A 113 5.74 27.52 3.07
C PRO A 113 5.96 26.04 2.80
N HIS A 114 7.21 25.64 2.73
CA HIS A 114 7.62 24.25 2.68
C HIS A 114 8.10 23.82 4.07
N PRO A 115 7.66 22.67 4.59
CA PRO A 115 8.38 22.07 5.71
C PRO A 115 9.83 21.88 5.25
N ALA A 116 10.79 22.07 6.14
CA ALA A 116 12.17 21.70 5.88
C ALA A 116 12.21 20.31 5.21
N PRO A 117 13.03 20.10 4.18
CA PRO A 117 13.12 18.80 3.54
C PRO A 117 13.28 17.74 4.60
N LEU A 118 12.37 16.77 4.62
CA LEU A 118 12.46 15.67 5.57
C LEU A 118 13.66 14.81 5.14
N HIS A 119 14.71 14.83 5.94
CA HIS A 119 15.81 13.90 5.80
C HIS A 119 15.52 12.66 6.63
N ALA A 120 15.89 11.49 6.11
CA ALA A 120 15.86 10.28 6.92
C ALA A 120 16.95 10.38 7.99
N THR A 121 16.57 10.21 9.27
CA THR A 121 17.47 10.27 10.40
C THR A 121 17.93 8.87 10.82
N PRO A 122 19.19 8.65 11.20
CA PRO A 122 19.65 7.36 11.73
C PRO A 122 18.91 6.99 13.02
N GLU A 123 18.51 5.71 13.15
CA GLU A 123 17.92 5.15 14.37
C GLU A 123 18.55 3.80 14.68
N ASP A 124 18.86 3.55 15.96
CA ASP A 124 19.41 2.28 16.44
C ASP A 124 18.31 1.20 16.45
N ILE A 125 18.06 0.63 15.26
CA ILE A 125 17.12 -0.46 15.06
C ILE A 125 17.92 -1.66 14.57
N PRO A 126 17.84 -2.83 15.25
CA PRO A 126 18.56 -4.03 14.84
C PRO A 126 18.21 -4.47 13.41
N LEU A 127 19.23 -4.82 12.64
CA LEU A 127 19.12 -5.36 11.29
C LEU A 127 19.65 -6.78 11.21
N ASP A 128 18.92 -7.66 10.55
CA ASP A 128 19.38 -8.98 10.14
C ASP A 128 20.00 -8.88 8.73
N ILE A 129 21.34 -8.88 8.64
CA ILE A 129 22.09 -8.67 7.40
C ILE A 129 22.47 -10.03 6.85
N LEU A 130 21.90 -10.38 5.68
CA LEU A 130 22.14 -11.65 4.99
C LEU A 130 23.43 -11.62 4.13
N TYR A 131 23.78 -10.46 3.59
CA TYR A 131 24.98 -10.22 2.80
C TYR A 131 25.40 -8.76 2.92
N GLU A 132 26.70 -8.51 3.01
CA GLU A 132 27.23 -7.15 3.03
C GLU A 132 28.63 -7.11 2.46
N ASP A 133 28.89 -6.09 1.64
CA ASP A 133 30.23 -5.74 1.17
C ASP A 133 30.43 -4.21 1.14
N LYS A 134 31.49 -3.76 0.45
CA LYS A 134 31.79 -2.34 0.30
C LYS A 134 30.69 -1.55 -0.43
N TYR A 135 29.93 -2.19 -1.32
CA TYR A 135 29.09 -1.55 -2.32
C TYR A 135 27.59 -1.68 -2.05
N LEU A 136 27.18 -2.79 -1.45
CA LEU A 136 25.78 -3.10 -1.23
C LEU A 136 25.58 -3.97 0.02
N ALA A 137 24.36 -4.05 0.48
CA ALA A 137 23.94 -5.06 1.45
C ALA A 137 22.59 -5.68 1.07
N VAL A 138 22.34 -6.91 1.53
CA VAL A 138 21.04 -7.55 1.49
C VAL A 138 20.59 -7.79 2.92
N VAL A 139 19.41 -7.27 3.25
CA VAL A 139 18.85 -7.30 4.61
C VAL A 139 17.59 -8.15 4.62
N ASN A 140 17.40 -8.96 5.66
CA ASN A 140 16.15 -9.64 5.95
C ASN A 140 15.22 -8.67 6.68
N LYS A 141 14.39 -7.95 5.93
CA LYS A 141 13.48 -6.97 6.51
C LYS A 141 12.38 -7.67 7.33
N PRO A 142 12.14 -7.31 8.58
CA PRO A 142 11.01 -7.84 9.34
C PRO A 142 9.67 -7.34 8.79
N ALA A 143 8.60 -8.07 9.08
CA ALA A 143 7.24 -7.58 8.87
C ALA A 143 6.93 -6.43 9.83
N GLY A 144 5.98 -5.55 9.46
CA GLY A 144 5.62 -4.39 10.27
C GLY A 144 6.49 -3.16 10.03
N MET A 145 7.71 -3.31 9.50
CA MET A 145 8.63 -2.23 9.18
C MET A 145 8.38 -1.68 7.77
N MET A 146 8.23 -0.36 7.63
CA MET A 146 8.24 0.32 6.32
C MET A 146 9.66 0.37 5.77
N VAL A 147 9.80 0.34 4.44
CA VAL A 147 11.13 0.49 3.81
C VAL A 147 11.62 1.93 3.96
N HIS A 148 10.78 2.91 3.68
CA HIS A 148 11.07 4.35 3.76
C HIS A 148 9.79 5.14 4.00
N ALA A 149 9.90 6.37 4.45
CA ALA A 149 8.79 7.32 4.49
C ALA A 149 8.20 7.49 3.07
N GLY A 150 6.88 7.48 2.95
CA GLY A 150 6.21 7.66 1.66
C GLY A 150 6.39 9.09 1.11
N ALA A 151 6.29 9.26 -0.21
CA ALA A 151 6.18 10.59 -0.81
C ALA A 151 4.94 11.31 -0.22
N GLY A 152 5.15 12.52 0.31
CA GLY A 152 4.11 13.28 1.03
C GLY A 152 4.06 13.01 2.53
N ALA A 153 5.07 12.35 3.11
CA ALA A 153 5.30 12.44 4.55
C ALA A 153 5.67 13.90 4.85
N THR A 154 4.75 14.61 5.48
CA THR A 154 4.93 16.00 5.92
C THR A 154 5.20 16.06 7.42
N ASP A 155 5.35 14.90 8.06
CA ASP A 155 5.39 14.74 9.50
C ASP A 155 6.54 13.78 9.86
N ASP A 156 7.34 14.20 10.81
CA ASP A 156 8.49 13.47 11.36
C ASP A 156 8.09 12.07 11.90
N SER A 157 6.86 11.91 12.37
CA SER A 157 6.36 10.64 12.90
C SER A 157 6.35 9.51 11.87
N ARG A 158 6.17 9.82 10.58
CA ARG A 158 6.20 8.85 9.48
C ARG A 158 7.59 8.54 8.96
N ASN A 159 8.55 9.37 9.33
CA ASN A 159 9.95 9.25 8.93
C ASN A 159 10.79 8.47 9.93
N ARG A 160 10.16 7.83 10.91
CA ARG A 160 10.81 7.03 11.95
C ARG A 160 10.45 5.56 11.86
N GLY A 161 11.31 4.71 12.43
CA GLY A 161 11.09 3.26 12.48
C GLY A 161 11.12 2.58 11.12
N THR A 162 11.73 3.19 10.10
CA THR A 162 11.83 2.60 8.76
C THR A 162 13.14 1.85 8.58
N LEU A 163 13.20 0.99 7.57
CA LEU A 163 14.44 0.31 7.19
C LEU A 163 15.56 1.33 6.88
N VAL A 164 15.22 2.45 6.23
CA VAL A 164 16.18 3.50 5.92
C VAL A 164 16.81 4.10 7.17
N ASN A 165 16.01 4.36 8.23
CA ASN A 165 16.55 4.86 9.50
C ASN A 165 17.56 3.88 10.12
N ALA A 166 17.21 2.58 10.13
CA ALA A 166 18.09 1.53 10.62
C ALA A 166 19.38 1.38 9.78
N LEU A 167 19.26 1.44 8.45
CA LEU A 167 20.39 1.35 7.54
C LEU A 167 21.36 2.52 7.69
N LEU A 168 20.85 3.75 7.87
CA LEU A 168 21.69 4.93 8.09
C LEU A 168 22.49 4.81 9.38
N HIS A 169 21.88 4.28 10.46
CA HIS A 169 22.61 4.03 11.72
C HIS A 169 23.69 2.96 11.55
N HIS A 170 23.36 1.83 10.93
CA HIS A 170 24.26 0.70 10.80
C HIS A 170 25.42 0.96 9.80
N MET A 171 25.14 1.60 8.65
CA MET A 171 26.11 1.77 7.56
C MET A 171 26.73 3.16 7.50
N GLY A 172 26.19 4.12 8.25
CA GLY A 172 26.64 5.51 8.29
C GLY A 172 26.37 6.28 7.01
N LYS A 173 26.69 5.70 5.84
CA LYS A 173 26.51 6.31 4.52
C LYS A 173 25.82 5.35 3.56
N LEU A 174 24.85 5.87 2.82
CA LEU A 174 24.12 5.19 1.76
C LEU A 174 24.11 6.05 0.50
N SER A 175 23.77 5.45 -0.65
CA SER A 175 23.54 6.21 -1.88
C SER A 175 22.39 7.21 -1.73
N GLU A 176 22.60 8.44 -2.18
CA GLU A 176 21.60 9.50 -2.20
C GLU A 176 20.84 9.59 -3.55
N ALA A 177 21.22 8.77 -4.54
CA ALA A 177 20.57 8.75 -5.86
C ALA A 177 19.07 8.46 -5.82
N GLY A 178 18.56 7.84 -4.74
CA GLY A 178 17.13 7.62 -4.49
C GLY A 178 16.38 8.82 -3.93
N GLY A 179 17.09 9.90 -3.58
CA GLY A 179 16.59 11.10 -2.89
C GLY A 179 16.63 10.97 -1.36
N GLU A 180 16.53 12.08 -0.67
CA GLU A 180 16.78 12.29 0.78
C GLU A 180 15.98 11.39 1.72
N LEU A 181 14.77 10.97 1.31
CA LEU A 181 13.92 10.07 2.10
C LEU A 181 14.11 8.59 1.75
N ARG A 182 14.97 8.26 0.77
CA ARG A 182 15.16 6.90 0.27
C ARG A 182 16.62 6.56 -0.03
N PRO A 183 17.57 6.99 0.81
CA PRO A 183 18.98 6.68 0.59
C PRO A 183 19.17 5.16 0.46
N GLY A 184 19.91 4.75 -0.55
CA GLY A 184 20.23 3.34 -0.82
C GLY A 184 19.10 2.47 -1.37
N ILE A 185 17.87 2.93 -1.46
CA ILE A 185 16.70 2.10 -1.78
C ILE A 185 16.46 1.99 -3.29
N VAL A 186 16.75 0.84 -3.87
CA VAL A 186 16.57 0.52 -5.30
C VAL A 186 15.25 -0.21 -5.59
N HIS A 187 14.65 -0.88 -4.60
CA HIS A 187 13.33 -1.52 -4.66
C HIS A 187 12.66 -1.51 -3.29
N ARG A 188 11.46 -2.06 -3.19
CA ARG A 188 10.74 -2.06 -1.92
C ARG A 188 9.93 -3.33 -1.68
N LEU A 189 9.71 -3.62 -0.41
CA LEU A 189 8.72 -4.56 0.10
C LEU A 189 7.59 -3.80 0.78
N ASP A 190 6.39 -4.39 0.82
CA ASP A 190 5.27 -3.83 1.58
C ASP A 190 5.58 -3.87 3.09
N LYS A 191 4.92 -3.02 3.88
CA LYS A 191 5.11 -2.94 5.33
C LYS A 191 5.00 -4.31 6.01
N GLN A 192 3.99 -5.10 5.64
CA GLN A 192 3.73 -6.41 6.23
C GLN A 192 4.44 -7.58 5.53
N THR A 193 5.20 -7.32 4.47
CA THR A 193 6.01 -8.34 3.79
C THR A 193 7.40 -8.36 4.42
N SER A 194 7.87 -9.53 4.82
CA SER A 194 9.23 -9.78 5.31
C SER A 194 10.14 -10.30 4.21
N GLY A 195 11.46 -10.35 4.46
CA GLY A 195 12.43 -11.03 3.62
C GLY A 195 13.46 -10.15 2.95
N ALA A 196 14.16 -10.72 1.98
CA ALA A 196 15.35 -10.13 1.36
C ALA A 196 15.06 -8.83 0.59
N ILE A 197 15.81 -7.79 0.94
CA ILE A 197 15.84 -6.50 0.24
C ILE A 197 17.29 -6.05 0.06
N VAL A 198 17.68 -5.69 -1.20
CA VAL A 198 19.01 -5.17 -1.50
C VAL A 198 19.04 -3.66 -1.42
N VAL A 199 20.13 -3.12 -0.86
CA VAL A 199 20.38 -1.70 -0.72
C VAL A 199 21.75 -1.32 -1.26
N ALA A 200 21.88 -0.12 -1.80
CA ALA A 200 23.11 0.40 -2.37
C ALA A 200 23.82 1.34 -1.40
N LYS A 201 25.14 1.18 -1.19
CA LYS A 201 25.94 2.04 -0.34
C LYS A 201 26.49 3.27 -1.07
N ASP A 202 26.59 3.22 -2.40
CA ASP A 202 27.06 4.31 -3.25
C ASP A 202 26.20 4.50 -4.50
N ASP A 203 26.28 5.68 -5.13
CA ASP A 203 25.44 6.06 -6.27
C ASP A 203 25.71 5.27 -7.55
N ALA A 204 26.96 4.81 -7.76
CA ALA A 204 27.30 4.00 -8.92
C ALA A 204 26.64 2.62 -8.83
N THR A 205 26.68 2.02 -7.64
CA THR A 205 25.98 0.76 -7.31
C THR A 205 24.48 0.93 -7.43
N HIS A 206 23.92 2.03 -6.91
CA HIS A 206 22.51 2.34 -7.00
C HIS A 206 22.00 2.38 -8.44
N ARG A 207 22.71 3.12 -9.31
CA ARG A 207 22.35 3.22 -10.74
C ARG A 207 22.37 1.85 -11.43
N LYS A 208 23.44 1.06 -11.20
CA LYS A 208 23.57 -0.27 -11.79
C LYS A 208 22.49 -1.24 -11.30
N LEU A 209 22.21 -1.28 -9.99
CA LEU A 209 21.12 -2.08 -9.45
C LEU A 209 19.77 -1.61 -10.01
N GLY A 210 19.52 -0.29 -10.05
CA GLY A 210 18.31 0.27 -10.64
C GLY A 210 18.08 -0.17 -12.08
N GLU A 211 19.15 -0.16 -12.91
CA GLU A 211 19.12 -0.69 -14.27
C GLU A 211 18.79 -2.19 -14.31
N MET A 212 19.42 -2.98 -13.43
CA MET A 212 19.15 -4.42 -13.35
C MET A 212 17.68 -4.73 -12.98
N PHE A 213 17.09 -3.96 -12.06
CA PHE A 213 15.66 -4.05 -11.75
C PHE A 213 14.79 -3.62 -12.95
N ALA A 214 15.14 -2.54 -13.64
CA ALA A 214 14.42 -2.06 -14.81
C ALA A 214 14.45 -3.05 -15.98
N THR A 215 15.59 -3.70 -16.19
CA THR A 215 15.83 -4.71 -17.24
C THR A 215 15.47 -6.14 -16.80
N ARG A 216 14.88 -6.33 -15.60
CA ARG A 216 14.45 -7.62 -15.06
C ARG A 216 15.58 -8.67 -14.90
N ARG A 217 16.79 -8.21 -14.64
CA ARG A 217 17.98 -9.06 -14.41
C ARG A 217 18.14 -9.46 -12.93
N VAL A 218 17.15 -9.20 -12.10
CA VAL A 218 17.11 -9.59 -10.69
C VAL A 218 16.02 -10.63 -10.50
N THR A 219 16.38 -11.83 -10.09
CA THR A 219 15.45 -12.89 -9.71
C THR A 219 14.92 -12.63 -8.30
N LYS A 220 13.60 -12.65 -8.15
CA LYS A 220 12.91 -12.44 -6.88
C LYS A 220 11.89 -13.54 -6.68
N THR A 221 12.08 -14.34 -5.67
CA THR A 221 11.18 -15.43 -5.31
C THR A 221 10.58 -15.20 -3.93
N TYR A 222 9.28 -15.38 -3.85
CA TYR A 222 8.51 -15.20 -2.63
C TYR A 222 7.84 -16.50 -2.23
N ILE A 223 7.65 -16.71 -0.95
CA ILE A 223 6.77 -17.75 -0.40
C ILE A 223 5.48 -17.06 0.06
N ALA A 224 4.35 -17.59 -0.40
CA ALA A 224 3.03 -17.09 0.00
C ALA A 224 2.09 -18.26 0.33
N LEU A 225 1.20 -18.04 1.30
CA LEU A 225 0.10 -18.95 1.59
C LEU A 225 -1.21 -18.35 1.11
N LEU A 226 -1.92 -19.07 0.26
CA LEU A 226 -3.18 -18.63 -0.33
C LEU A 226 -4.38 -19.32 0.29
N HIS A 227 -5.52 -18.63 0.40
CA HIS A 227 -6.79 -19.25 0.73
C HIS A 227 -7.31 -20.10 -0.43
N GLY A 228 -7.86 -21.26 -0.10
CA GLY A 228 -8.45 -22.18 -1.07
C GLY A 228 -7.42 -23.07 -1.76
N THR A 229 -7.92 -23.93 -2.67
CA THR A 229 -7.12 -24.89 -3.44
C THR A 229 -6.89 -24.35 -4.84
N LEU A 230 -5.66 -23.96 -5.16
CA LEU A 230 -5.26 -23.65 -6.52
C LEU A 230 -5.23 -24.95 -7.33
N LYS A 231 -6.09 -25.07 -8.36
CA LYS A 231 -6.24 -26.33 -9.11
C LYS A 231 -5.03 -26.67 -9.96
N GLN A 232 -4.43 -25.68 -10.59
CA GLN A 232 -3.26 -25.80 -11.45
C GLN A 232 -1.98 -25.81 -10.61
N ASP A 233 -0.99 -26.63 -11.00
CA ASP A 233 0.31 -26.69 -10.30
C ASP A 233 1.15 -25.42 -10.55
N ALA A 234 0.94 -24.78 -11.68
CA ALA A 234 1.55 -23.49 -12.00
C ALA A 234 0.55 -22.59 -12.73
N VAL A 235 0.58 -21.30 -12.41
CA VAL A 235 -0.23 -20.29 -13.07
C VAL A 235 0.52 -18.97 -13.22
N THR A 236 0.46 -18.40 -14.42
CA THR A 236 1.01 -17.07 -14.69
C THR A 236 -0.12 -16.05 -14.74
N VAL A 237 -0.01 -15.02 -13.91
CA VAL A 237 -0.90 -13.86 -13.95
C VAL A 237 -0.18 -12.71 -14.63
N ASN A 238 -0.68 -12.32 -15.79
CA ASN A 238 -0.21 -11.16 -16.56
C ASN A 238 -1.35 -10.16 -16.67
N LEU A 239 -1.58 -9.40 -15.61
CA LEU A 239 -2.64 -8.40 -15.50
C LEU A 239 -2.06 -7.06 -15.07
N PRO A 240 -2.46 -5.95 -15.72
CA PRO A 240 -2.00 -4.63 -15.35
C PRO A 240 -2.49 -4.23 -13.96
N ILE A 241 -1.68 -3.45 -13.25
CA ILE A 241 -2.00 -2.99 -11.88
C ILE A 241 -2.12 -1.47 -11.86
N ALA A 242 -3.24 -0.98 -11.37
CA ALA A 242 -3.52 0.43 -11.14
C ALA A 242 -3.99 0.67 -9.69
N ARG A 243 -4.01 1.93 -9.25
CA ARG A 243 -4.61 2.31 -7.98
C ARG A 243 -6.13 2.21 -8.06
N ASP A 244 -6.77 1.62 -7.05
CA ASP A 244 -8.23 1.58 -6.94
C ASP A 244 -8.76 3.01 -6.72
N LEU A 245 -9.76 3.43 -7.51
CA LEU A 245 -10.31 4.79 -7.46
C LEU A 245 -11.19 5.02 -6.24
N VAL A 246 -11.84 3.95 -5.75
CA VAL A 246 -12.75 4.00 -4.60
C VAL A 246 -11.98 3.81 -3.29
N ARG A 247 -11.15 2.77 -3.24
CA ARG A 247 -10.32 2.45 -2.06
C ARG A 247 -8.86 2.77 -2.35
N ARG A 248 -8.47 4.02 -2.23
CA ARG A 248 -7.14 4.53 -2.62
C ARG A 248 -5.93 3.85 -1.94
N THR A 249 -6.16 3.09 -0.87
CA THR A 249 -5.14 2.26 -0.22
C THR A 249 -4.90 0.92 -0.92
N ARG A 250 -5.79 0.53 -1.88
CA ARG A 250 -5.71 -0.71 -2.65
C ARG A 250 -5.16 -0.48 -4.06
N MET A 251 -4.64 -1.57 -4.61
CA MET A 251 -4.38 -1.72 -6.04
C MET A 251 -5.46 -2.61 -6.67
N THR A 252 -5.63 -2.53 -7.98
CA THR A 252 -6.61 -3.32 -8.72
C THR A 252 -6.08 -3.73 -10.10
N THR A 253 -6.52 -4.89 -10.59
CA THR A 253 -6.24 -5.39 -11.95
C THR A 253 -7.38 -5.07 -12.93
N ARG A 254 -8.44 -4.37 -12.48
CA ARG A 254 -9.66 -4.14 -13.26
C ARG A 254 -9.57 -2.93 -14.20
N ARG A 255 -8.46 -2.20 -14.17
CA ARG A 255 -8.27 -0.97 -14.97
C ARG A 255 -7.31 -1.24 -16.12
N ALA A 256 -7.71 -0.84 -17.33
CA ALA A 256 -6.90 -0.99 -18.55
C ALA A 256 -5.67 -0.07 -18.58
N ASP A 257 -5.71 1.07 -17.88
CA ASP A 257 -4.62 2.05 -17.77
C ASP A 257 -3.58 1.67 -16.69
N GLY A 258 -3.66 0.44 -16.17
CA GLY A 258 -2.71 -0.10 -15.20
C GLY A 258 -1.32 -0.31 -15.79
N ARG A 259 -0.30 -0.31 -14.93
CA ARG A 259 1.08 -0.62 -15.31
C ARG A 259 1.24 -2.13 -15.45
N ASN A 260 1.92 -2.58 -16.52
CA ASN A 260 2.16 -4.01 -16.77
C ASN A 260 2.79 -4.70 -15.55
N ALA A 261 2.28 -5.88 -15.21
CA ALA A 261 2.72 -6.69 -14.09
C ALA A 261 2.58 -8.18 -14.38
N VAL A 262 3.62 -8.96 -14.08
CA VAL A 262 3.66 -10.40 -14.31
C VAL A 262 4.13 -11.13 -13.05
N SER A 263 3.35 -12.13 -12.62
CA SER A 263 3.66 -13.01 -11.49
C SER A 263 3.43 -14.47 -11.87
N HIS A 264 4.39 -15.33 -11.55
CA HIS A 264 4.35 -16.78 -11.78
C HIS A 264 4.18 -17.45 -10.42
N PHE A 265 3.08 -18.17 -10.24
CA PHE A 265 2.77 -18.93 -9.04
C PHE A 265 3.03 -20.41 -9.32
N SER A 266 3.80 -21.07 -8.49
CA SER A 266 4.08 -22.51 -8.52
C SER A 266 3.63 -23.13 -7.20
N VAL A 267 2.80 -24.16 -7.24
CA VAL A 267 2.28 -24.83 -6.04
C VAL A 267 3.39 -25.66 -5.41
N VAL A 268 3.61 -25.41 -4.12
CA VAL A 268 4.51 -26.20 -3.27
C VAL A 268 3.74 -27.26 -2.53
N GLU A 269 2.59 -26.87 -1.93
CA GLU A 269 1.79 -27.79 -1.10
C GLU A 269 0.32 -27.35 -1.12
N ARG A 270 -0.60 -28.33 -1.16
CA ARG A 270 -2.04 -28.12 -0.96
C ARG A 270 -2.46 -28.76 0.34
N MET A 271 -3.13 -27.99 1.18
CA MET A 271 -3.56 -28.42 2.50
C MET A 271 -5.08 -28.35 2.62
N ALA A 272 -5.73 -29.47 2.92
CA ALA A 272 -7.13 -29.52 3.33
C ALA A 272 -7.14 -29.65 4.87
N THR A 273 -7.58 -28.62 5.56
CA THR A 273 -7.55 -28.56 7.02
C THR A 273 -8.94 -28.33 7.61
N ARG A 274 -9.10 -28.55 8.92
CA ARG A 274 -10.34 -28.16 9.59
C ARG A 274 -10.66 -26.67 9.55
N TYR A 275 -9.69 -25.81 9.20
CA TYR A 275 -9.87 -24.36 9.04
C TYR A 275 -10.15 -23.93 7.59
N GLY A 276 -10.26 -24.90 6.69
CA GLY A 276 -10.45 -24.67 5.25
C GLY A 276 -9.30 -25.22 4.43
N ALA A 277 -9.35 -24.94 3.14
CA ALA A 277 -8.30 -25.32 2.21
C ALA A 277 -7.29 -24.17 2.03
N PHE A 278 -6.02 -24.53 1.86
CA PHE A 278 -4.92 -23.59 1.63
C PHE A 278 -3.97 -24.13 0.57
N THR A 279 -3.28 -23.22 -0.10
CA THR A 279 -2.22 -23.57 -1.04
C THR A 279 -0.96 -22.77 -0.71
N LEU A 280 0.12 -23.44 -0.36
CA LEU A 280 1.44 -22.86 -0.25
C LEU A 280 2.03 -22.76 -1.64
N VAL A 281 2.50 -21.58 -2.01
CA VAL A 281 3.05 -21.30 -3.33
C VAL A 281 4.41 -20.60 -3.24
N GLU A 282 5.27 -20.94 -4.19
CA GLU A 282 6.38 -20.11 -4.58
C GLU A 282 5.92 -19.12 -5.65
N VAL A 283 6.31 -17.85 -5.53
CA VAL A 283 5.91 -16.81 -6.48
C VAL A 283 7.12 -16.08 -7.01
N ARG A 284 7.42 -16.24 -8.30
CA ARG A 284 8.42 -15.45 -9.01
C ARG A 284 7.77 -14.26 -9.69
N ILE A 285 8.36 -13.07 -9.53
CA ILE A 285 7.85 -11.84 -10.13
C ILE A 285 8.84 -11.22 -11.11
N GLU A 286 8.37 -10.84 -12.30
CA GLU A 286 9.19 -10.09 -13.28
C GLU A 286 9.17 -8.59 -12.99
N THR A 287 8.09 -8.08 -12.45
CA THR A 287 7.87 -6.68 -12.14
C THR A 287 7.70 -6.50 -10.62
N GLY A 288 7.83 -5.28 -10.11
CA GLY A 288 7.68 -4.96 -8.68
C GLY A 288 6.65 -3.85 -8.45
N ARG A 289 5.37 -4.07 -8.80
CA ARG A 289 4.31 -3.09 -8.56
C ARG A 289 3.82 -3.17 -7.12
N THR A 290 3.32 -2.05 -6.61
CA THR A 290 2.73 -2.00 -5.26
C THR A 290 1.66 -3.09 -5.10
N HIS A 291 1.75 -3.89 -4.04
CA HIS A 291 0.84 -5.00 -3.71
C HIS A 291 0.70 -6.06 -4.83
N GLN A 292 1.67 -6.21 -5.74
CA GLN A 292 1.53 -7.02 -6.95
C GLN A 292 1.06 -8.45 -6.67
N ILE A 293 1.81 -9.21 -5.86
CA ILE A 293 1.48 -10.62 -5.55
C ILE A 293 0.09 -10.69 -4.89
N ARG A 294 -0.20 -9.77 -3.99
CA ARG A 294 -1.45 -9.72 -3.22
C ARG A 294 -2.68 -9.50 -4.11
N VAL A 295 -2.60 -8.53 -5.04
CA VAL A 295 -3.71 -8.26 -5.97
C VAL A 295 -3.83 -9.31 -7.05
N HIS A 296 -2.71 -9.91 -7.50
CA HIS A 296 -2.73 -11.04 -8.44
C HIS A 296 -3.31 -12.30 -7.81
N ALA A 297 -2.94 -12.65 -6.56
CA ALA A 297 -3.54 -13.75 -5.83
C ALA A 297 -5.06 -13.55 -5.64
N GLN A 298 -5.48 -12.33 -5.31
CA GLN A 298 -6.91 -11.99 -5.23
C GLN A 298 -7.63 -12.11 -6.58
N SER A 299 -6.97 -11.79 -7.70
CA SER A 299 -7.57 -11.94 -9.04
C SER A 299 -7.79 -13.40 -9.45
N LEU A 300 -7.03 -14.33 -8.87
CA LEU A 300 -7.24 -15.77 -9.00
C LEU A 300 -8.39 -16.30 -8.11
N GLY A 301 -8.97 -15.47 -7.24
CA GLY A 301 -9.94 -15.89 -6.22
C GLY A 301 -9.30 -16.48 -4.95
N HIS A 302 -7.99 -16.44 -4.84
CA HIS A 302 -7.19 -17.03 -3.76
C HIS A 302 -6.37 -15.96 -3.03
N PRO A 303 -6.97 -15.09 -2.19
CA PRO A 303 -6.23 -14.03 -1.50
C PRO A 303 -5.16 -14.62 -0.56
N VAL A 304 -4.08 -13.88 -0.36
CA VAL A 304 -3.02 -14.25 0.58
C VAL A 304 -3.58 -14.32 2.00
N VAL A 305 -3.26 -15.37 2.75
CA VAL A 305 -3.69 -15.54 4.15
C VAL A 305 -3.26 -14.35 5.00
N GLY A 306 -4.18 -13.84 5.84
CA GLY A 306 -3.97 -12.66 6.67
C GLY A 306 -4.11 -11.31 5.94
N ASP A 307 -4.30 -11.31 4.62
CA ASP A 307 -4.45 -10.09 3.83
C ASP A 307 -5.90 -9.60 3.77
N THR A 308 -6.37 -9.01 4.85
CA THR A 308 -7.74 -8.49 4.97
C THR A 308 -8.03 -7.37 3.98
N LEU A 309 -7.00 -6.63 3.52
CA LEU A 309 -7.15 -5.58 2.52
C LEU A 309 -7.64 -6.17 1.18
N TYR A 310 -7.22 -7.37 0.83
CA TYR A 310 -7.61 -8.08 -0.41
C TYR A 310 -8.62 -9.20 -0.20
N GLY A 311 -9.30 -9.21 0.96
CA GLY A 311 -10.48 -10.05 1.19
C GLY A 311 -10.21 -11.38 1.88
N ALA A 312 -9.00 -11.61 2.39
CA ALA A 312 -8.77 -12.74 3.27
C ALA A 312 -9.53 -12.57 4.60
N PRO A 313 -10.09 -13.62 5.18
CA PRO A 313 -10.68 -13.56 6.50
C PRO A 313 -9.60 -13.29 7.56
N ARG A 314 -9.92 -12.46 8.54
CA ARG A 314 -9.01 -12.15 9.65
C ARG A 314 -8.80 -13.36 10.57
N VAL A 315 -9.84 -14.16 10.75
CA VAL A 315 -9.88 -15.31 11.62
C VAL A 315 -10.57 -16.46 10.90
N MET A 316 -9.99 -17.63 10.93
CA MET A 316 -10.53 -18.87 10.37
C MET A 316 -11.03 -19.75 11.51
N ARG A 317 -12.28 -20.21 11.44
CA ARG A 317 -12.91 -21.10 12.43
C ARG A 317 -12.87 -22.53 11.93
N ALA A 318 -12.72 -23.48 12.85
CA ALA A 318 -12.82 -24.87 12.51
C ALA A 318 -14.23 -25.19 11.98
N VAL A 319 -14.31 -25.88 10.85
CA VAL A 319 -15.58 -26.39 10.31
C VAL A 319 -15.97 -27.63 11.12
N ARG A 320 -17.14 -27.59 11.78
CA ARG A 320 -17.71 -28.80 12.43
C ARG A 320 -18.03 -29.83 11.33
N ARG A 321 -17.53 -31.05 11.46
CA ARG A 321 -18.04 -32.17 10.66
C ARG A 321 -19.46 -32.52 11.17
N GLU A 322 -20.44 -32.60 10.26
CA GLU A 322 -21.81 -33.03 10.55
C GLU A 322 -21.91 -34.47 11.10
N ALA A 323 -20.79 -35.24 11.13
CA ALA A 323 -20.77 -36.60 11.66
C ALA A 323 -21.05 -36.72 13.17
N ASP A 324 -20.89 -35.62 13.93
CA ASP A 324 -21.13 -35.66 15.39
C ASP A 324 -22.57 -35.32 15.77
N SER A 325 -23.42 -34.94 14.80
CA SER A 325 -24.82 -34.55 15.08
C SER A 325 -25.83 -35.72 15.11
N SER A 326 -25.43 -36.95 14.72
CA SER A 326 -26.35 -38.12 14.70
C SER A 326 -26.41 -38.92 16.01
N ALA A 327 -25.55 -38.61 16.99
CA ALA A 327 -25.48 -39.33 18.24
C ALA A 327 -26.30 -38.74 19.39
N THR A 328 -26.96 -37.58 19.23
CA THR A 328 -27.63 -36.89 20.36
C THR A 328 -29.13 -36.64 20.15
N LEU A 329 -29.80 -37.44 19.31
CA LEU A 329 -31.25 -37.42 19.18
C LEU A 329 -31.90 -38.64 19.79
N ARG A 330 -31.62 -38.95 21.05
CA ARG A 330 -32.51 -39.78 21.91
C ARG A 330 -32.34 -39.34 23.37
N ASN A 331 -33.48 -38.85 23.91
CA ASN A 331 -33.75 -38.58 25.33
C ASN A 331 -33.03 -37.36 25.95
N ASP A 332 -33.72 -36.23 26.13
CA ASP A 332 -34.37 -35.94 27.40
C ASP A 332 -35.12 -34.62 27.36
N LYS A 333 -36.43 -34.68 27.48
CA LYS A 333 -37.23 -33.58 28.00
C LYS A 333 -36.98 -33.52 29.51
N GLN A 334 -36.58 -32.40 30.00
CA GLN A 334 -36.38 -31.93 31.38
C GLN A 334 -34.91 -31.81 31.79
N LYS A 335 -34.41 -30.57 31.77
CA LYS A 335 -33.77 -29.97 32.94
C LYS A 335 -33.34 -28.52 32.69
N ASN A 336 -33.83 -27.69 33.54
CA ASN A 336 -33.32 -26.42 34.12
C ASN A 336 -32.52 -25.44 33.27
N ARG A 337 -33.13 -24.28 33.10
CA ARG A 337 -32.47 -22.96 32.96
C ARG A 337 -31.52 -22.79 34.16
N ASN A 338 -30.23 -22.76 33.88
CA ASN A 338 -29.14 -22.13 34.62
C ASN A 338 -27.85 -22.97 34.56
N ASP A 339 -27.40 -23.24 33.35
CA ASP A 339 -25.97 -23.56 33.14
C ASP A 339 -25.57 -22.86 31.84
N LYS A 340 -24.95 -21.70 31.96
CA LYS A 340 -24.03 -21.18 30.95
C LYS A 340 -22.85 -22.14 30.92
N LYS A 341 -23.02 -23.31 30.28
CA LYS A 341 -21.94 -24.17 29.91
C LYS A 341 -21.09 -23.37 28.90
N GLU A 342 -19.92 -22.95 29.33
CA GLU A 342 -18.81 -22.59 28.47
C GLU A 342 -18.70 -23.63 27.37
N THR A 343 -19.21 -23.29 26.19
CA THR A 343 -18.98 -24.09 25.00
C THR A 343 -17.49 -24.01 24.74
N THR A 344 -16.83 -25.15 24.88
CA THR A 344 -15.44 -25.41 24.51
C THR A 344 -15.04 -24.52 23.33
N ASP A 345 -14.04 -23.66 23.55
CA ASP A 345 -13.38 -22.78 22.60
C ASP A 345 -13.20 -23.48 21.25
N GLU A 346 -14.01 -23.12 20.26
CA GLU A 346 -13.73 -23.43 18.87
C GLU A 346 -12.43 -22.68 18.55
N LYS A 347 -11.30 -23.40 18.62
CA LYS A 347 -9.99 -22.82 18.35
C LYS A 347 -10.03 -22.17 16.97
N SER A 348 -10.15 -20.87 16.97
CA SER A 348 -9.99 -20.05 15.78
C SER A 348 -8.50 -19.77 15.58
N VAL A 349 -8.06 -19.73 14.32
CA VAL A 349 -6.69 -19.37 13.96
C VAL A 349 -6.70 -18.15 13.07
N GLY A 350 -5.70 -17.31 13.22
CA GLY A 350 -5.54 -16.11 12.41
C GLY A 350 -4.08 -15.73 12.33
N LEU A 351 -3.77 -14.90 11.35
CA LEU A 351 -2.45 -14.31 11.19
C LEU A 351 -2.64 -12.78 11.13
N GLU A 352 -1.90 -12.04 11.94
CA GLU A 352 -2.04 -10.58 12.03
C GLU A 352 -1.41 -9.83 10.86
N ARG A 353 -0.64 -10.53 10.05
CA ARG A 353 0.01 -10.03 8.83
C ARG A 353 -0.34 -10.91 7.62
N ASN A 354 -0.06 -10.43 6.41
CA ASN A 354 -0.14 -11.30 5.23
C ASN A 354 0.99 -12.36 5.26
N PHE A 355 0.64 -13.61 4.91
CA PHE A 355 1.61 -14.68 4.72
C PHE A 355 2.33 -14.49 3.39
N LEU A 356 3.27 -13.54 3.37
CA LEU A 356 4.08 -13.21 2.21
C LEU A 356 5.50 -12.87 2.65
N HIS A 357 6.48 -13.56 2.08
CA HIS A 357 7.88 -13.46 2.42
C HIS A 357 8.76 -13.48 1.18
N ALA A 358 9.68 -12.52 1.04
CA ALA A 358 10.68 -12.46 -0.03
C ALA A 358 11.82 -13.42 0.32
N ALA A 359 11.67 -14.69 -0.07
CA ALA A 359 12.52 -15.78 0.39
C ALA A 359 13.86 -15.85 -0.33
N HIS A 360 13.93 -15.43 -1.60
CA HIS A 360 15.16 -15.51 -2.39
C HIS A 360 15.35 -14.30 -3.28
N LEU A 361 16.59 -13.84 -3.36
CA LEU A 361 17.05 -12.75 -4.20
C LEU A 361 18.35 -13.15 -4.90
N GLU A 362 18.39 -13.07 -6.24
CA GLU A 362 19.56 -13.41 -7.02
C GLU A 362 19.82 -12.36 -8.11
N PHE A 363 21.07 -11.94 -8.25
CA PHE A 363 21.54 -10.97 -9.24
C PHE A 363 23.04 -11.05 -9.46
N ALA A 364 23.53 -10.52 -10.58
CA ALA A 364 24.96 -10.34 -10.78
C ALA A 364 25.48 -9.13 -9.98
N HIS A 365 26.53 -9.29 -9.21
CA HIS A 365 27.12 -8.19 -8.44
C HIS A 365 27.53 -7.04 -9.37
N PRO A 366 27.09 -5.78 -9.13
CA PRO A 366 27.24 -4.67 -10.08
C PRO A 366 28.69 -4.26 -10.38
N HIS A 367 29.65 -4.62 -9.55
CA HIS A 367 31.06 -4.30 -9.76
C HIS A 367 31.89 -5.51 -10.17
N THR A 368 31.64 -6.68 -9.65
CA THR A 368 32.45 -7.89 -9.89
C THR A 368 31.87 -8.82 -10.94
N GLY A 369 30.59 -8.67 -11.29
CA GLY A 369 29.86 -9.58 -12.18
C GLY A 369 29.58 -10.97 -11.60
N LYS A 370 30.06 -11.27 -10.39
CA LYS A 370 29.81 -12.56 -9.74
C LYS A 370 28.36 -12.68 -9.32
N ALA A 371 27.80 -13.88 -9.37
CA ALA A 371 26.46 -14.13 -8.86
C ALA A 371 26.41 -13.88 -7.34
N VAL A 372 25.39 -13.13 -6.92
CA VAL A 372 24.99 -12.97 -5.51
C VAL A 372 23.62 -13.61 -5.40
N ALA A 373 23.54 -14.70 -4.67
CA ALA A 373 22.30 -15.43 -4.37
C ALA A 373 22.12 -15.47 -2.85
N VAL A 374 21.01 -14.97 -2.37
CA VAL A 374 20.74 -14.81 -0.93
C VAL A 374 19.38 -15.35 -0.61
N ASP A 375 19.32 -16.26 0.36
CA ASP A 375 18.09 -16.81 0.92
C ASP A 375 17.79 -16.16 2.26
N ALA A 376 16.56 -15.67 2.42
CA ALA A 376 16.04 -15.21 3.69
C ALA A 376 15.21 -16.34 4.34
N PRO A 377 15.53 -16.75 5.57
CA PRO A 377 14.79 -17.79 6.25
C PRO A 377 13.34 -17.36 6.51
N LEU A 378 12.40 -18.31 6.40
CA LEU A 378 11.00 -18.04 6.70
C LEU A 378 10.87 -17.60 8.17
N PRO A 379 10.22 -16.49 8.49
CA PRO A 379 10.05 -16.05 9.86
C PRO A 379 9.31 -17.09 10.72
N ARG A 380 9.75 -17.23 11.97
CA ARG A 380 9.25 -18.23 12.91
C ARG A 380 7.71 -18.24 13.03
N GLU A 381 7.07 -17.09 13.07
CA GLU A 381 5.61 -16.99 13.14
C GLU A 381 4.91 -17.58 11.90
N LEU A 382 5.54 -17.52 10.72
CA LEU A 382 5.01 -18.12 9.49
C LEU A 382 5.25 -19.64 9.49
N GLU A 383 6.40 -20.10 9.97
CA GLU A 383 6.70 -21.54 10.14
C GLU A 383 5.74 -22.18 11.13
N GLU A 384 5.54 -21.58 12.30
CA GLU A 384 4.60 -22.06 13.33
C GLU A 384 3.16 -22.12 12.80
N PHE A 385 2.76 -21.11 12.00
CA PHE A 385 1.44 -21.09 11.38
C PHE A 385 1.29 -22.24 10.35
N LEU A 386 2.30 -22.50 9.51
CA LEU A 386 2.29 -23.66 8.60
C LEU A 386 2.24 -25.00 9.36
N ALA A 387 3.04 -25.14 10.40
CA ALA A 387 3.05 -26.35 11.24
C ALA A 387 1.66 -26.60 11.86
N LEU A 388 1.01 -25.54 12.36
CA LEU A 388 -0.36 -25.62 12.89
C LEU A 388 -1.36 -26.09 11.81
N LEU A 389 -1.29 -25.57 10.59
CA LEU A 389 -2.18 -25.98 9.51
C LEU A 389 -1.93 -27.44 9.08
N ARG A 390 -0.67 -27.86 9.02
CA ARG A 390 -0.29 -29.25 8.68
C ARG A 390 -0.80 -30.24 9.73
N THR A 391 -0.71 -29.91 11.03
CA THR A 391 -1.26 -30.73 12.12
C THR A 391 -2.80 -30.76 12.14
N ALA A 392 -3.43 -29.70 11.60
CA ALA A 392 -4.88 -29.60 11.46
C ALA A 392 -5.42 -30.23 10.16
N SER A 393 -4.55 -30.84 9.34
CA SER A 393 -4.92 -31.45 8.06
C SER A 393 -5.90 -32.61 8.28
N VAL A 394 -6.92 -32.63 7.43
CA VAL A 394 -7.94 -33.69 7.40
C VAL A 394 -7.53 -34.65 6.30
N ARG A 395 -7.35 -35.95 6.64
CA ARG A 395 -7.18 -36.97 5.62
C ARG A 395 -8.41 -36.95 4.72
N VAL A 396 -8.22 -36.62 3.46
CA VAL A 396 -9.22 -36.83 2.42
C VAL A 396 -9.19 -38.34 2.17
N GLY A 397 -10.22 -39.04 2.67
CA GLY A 397 -10.44 -40.45 2.39
C GLY A 397 -10.94 -40.68 1.00
#